data_09c4df1dc4d7d15adc4c2611de3d4ad0
#
_entry.id   09c4df1dc4d7d15adc4c2611de3d4ad0
#
_cell.length_a   1.000
_cell.length_b   1.000
_cell.length_c   1.000
_cell.angle_alpha   90.00
_cell.angle_beta   90.00
_cell.angle_gamma   90.00
#
_symmetry.space_group_name_H-M   'P 1'
#
loop_
_entity.id
_entity.type
_entity.pdbx_description
1 polymer ?
#
loop_
_entity_poly.entity_id
_entity_poly.type
_entity_poly.pdbx_seq_one_letter_code
_entity_poly.pdbx_strand_id
1 'polypeptide(L)'
;MELWIPNNKNPLKKVLLGSVPTPLSLRRSLKKTIPKFIEKILEETQEDLGEIKKTYESLGVEVLSYPVEEYRQDSDTINVRNGFLVVDDHMFITDKVDTLAPLYDAVGNKTFSEHHGTYCPDIYIHDDYAILDRLDENAYRYWRQELGQKRKIITAFNEGHSDGIYCNVADRIWLTNGNVLNFKKYWPNIPVMELSTTNSGMVNHWKPHEDYKKKQELEKTKSRYLVHKHELSPSDLEFVDDYLKNWVGYCEETIFDINMSIIDKNNVMAISQNSLIYDKLESLGVKVHKVPLRHSMFWDGGLHCITNDLVRKKD
;
A
#
# COMPACT_ATOMS: atom_id res chain seq x y z
N MET A 1 -14.19 1.87 18.51
CA MET A 1 -14.56 1.23 17.21
C MET A 1 -14.17 -0.24 17.25
N GLU A 2 -14.98 -1.13 16.70
CA GLU A 2 -14.63 -2.55 16.57
C GLU A 2 -13.64 -2.73 15.40
N LEU A 3 -12.62 -3.57 15.60
CA LEU A 3 -11.69 -4.05 14.59
C LEU A 3 -11.90 -5.55 14.40
N TRP A 4 -11.80 -6.04 13.15
CA TRP A 4 -11.88 -7.47 12.90
C TRP A 4 -11.34 -7.86 11.53
N ILE A 5 -10.13 -8.39 11.47
CA ILE A 5 -9.45 -8.85 10.24
C ILE A 5 -8.94 -10.28 10.44
N PRO A 6 -9.79 -11.29 10.31
CA PRO A 6 -9.39 -12.70 10.49
C PRO A 6 -8.55 -13.22 9.33
N ASN A 7 -8.80 -12.67 8.13
CA ASN A 7 -8.12 -13.01 6.88
C ASN A 7 -8.37 -11.90 5.83
N ASN A 8 -7.76 -12.01 4.66
CA ASN A 8 -7.88 -11.04 3.57
C ASN A 8 -8.99 -11.37 2.54
N LYS A 9 -9.77 -12.45 2.70
CA LYS A 9 -10.79 -12.91 1.74
C LYS A 9 -12.24 -12.70 2.20
N ASN A 10 -12.48 -12.58 3.50
CA ASN A 10 -13.81 -12.26 4.01
C ASN A 10 -14.25 -10.90 3.51
N PRO A 11 -15.56 -10.68 3.24
CA PRO A 11 -16.04 -9.41 2.73
C PRO A 11 -15.58 -8.22 3.57
N LEU A 12 -14.87 -7.29 2.94
CA LEU A 12 -14.44 -6.03 3.54
C LEU A 12 -15.67 -5.20 3.91
N LYS A 13 -15.71 -4.63 5.11
CA LYS A 13 -16.81 -3.83 5.63
C LYS A 13 -16.42 -2.42 5.95
N LYS A 14 -15.17 -2.24 6.37
CA LYS A 14 -14.64 -0.92 6.70
C LYS A 14 -13.16 -0.85 6.35
N VAL A 15 -12.77 0.23 5.71
CA VAL A 15 -11.40 0.50 5.29
C VAL A 15 -10.99 1.92 5.68
N LEU A 16 -9.74 2.10 6.07
CA LEU A 16 -9.10 3.41 6.09
C LEU A 16 -8.53 3.68 4.71
N LEU A 17 -8.82 4.86 4.16
CA LEU A 17 -8.23 5.39 2.93
C LEU A 17 -7.28 6.53 3.29
N GLY A 18 -6.09 6.50 2.76
CA GLY A 18 -5.10 7.54 2.90
C GLY A 18 -5.57 8.90 2.36
N SER A 19 -4.84 9.93 2.69
CA SER A 19 -5.17 11.30 2.28
C SER A 19 -3.91 12.10 1.98
N VAL A 20 -4.05 13.14 1.18
CA VAL A 20 -3.00 14.12 0.90
C VAL A 20 -3.47 15.52 1.29
N PRO A 21 -2.56 16.45 1.62
CA PRO A 21 -2.94 17.82 1.90
C PRO A 21 -3.58 18.48 0.67
N THR A 22 -4.51 19.39 0.89
CA THR A 22 -4.92 20.28 -0.20
C THR A 22 -3.79 21.28 -0.51
N PRO A 23 -3.71 21.83 -1.73
CA PRO A 23 -2.77 22.91 -2.02
C PRO A 23 -2.87 24.06 -1.03
N LEU A 24 -4.09 24.36 -0.57
CA LEU A 24 -4.33 25.42 0.42
C LEU A 24 -3.79 25.08 1.80
N SER A 25 -4.04 23.84 2.30
CA SER A 25 -3.52 23.41 3.61
C SER A 25 -1.99 23.36 3.59
N LEU A 26 -1.41 22.85 2.52
CA LEU A 26 0.05 22.79 2.35
C LEU A 26 0.68 24.19 2.32
N ARG A 27 0.11 25.14 1.55
CA ARG A 27 0.58 26.54 1.52
C ARG A 27 0.51 27.18 2.91
N ARG A 28 -0.58 26.96 3.65
CA ARG A 28 -0.76 27.50 5.01
C ARG A 28 0.27 26.95 5.98
N SER A 29 0.49 25.64 5.97
CA SER A 29 1.45 24.99 6.85
C SER A 29 2.89 25.42 6.57
N LEU A 30 3.29 25.43 5.30
CA LEU A 30 4.66 25.79 4.89
C LEU A 30 4.89 27.31 4.85
N LYS A 31 3.84 28.14 4.78
CA LYS A 31 3.92 29.60 4.55
C LYS A 31 4.71 29.94 3.28
N LYS A 32 4.57 29.12 2.23
CA LYS A 32 5.31 29.20 0.97
C LYS A 32 4.40 29.00 -0.24
N THR A 33 4.87 29.48 -1.38
CA THR A 33 4.24 29.18 -2.67
C THR A 33 4.60 27.76 -3.08
N ILE A 34 3.61 27.01 -3.55
CA ILE A 34 3.80 25.66 -4.07
C ILE A 34 3.99 25.73 -5.58
N PRO A 35 4.93 24.99 -6.16
CA PRO A 35 5.04 24.88 -7.61
C PRO A 35 3.72 24.38 -8.23
N LYS A 36 3.33 24.97 -9.35
CA LYS A 36 2.03 24.66 -10.00
C LYS A 36 1.87 23.18 -10.35
N PHE A 37 2.97 22.51 -10.68
CA PHE A 37 2.92 21.10 -11.01
C PHE A 37 2.64 20.24 -9.77
N ILE A 38 3.22 20.59 -8.63
CA ILE A 38 2.94 19.93 -7.35
C ILE A 38 1.48 20.17 -6.91
N GLU A 39 0.98 21.40 -7.10
CA GLU A 39 -0.45 21.68 -6.86
C GLU A 39 -1.34 20.76 -7.69
N LYS A 40 -1.04 20.61 -8.97
CA LYS A 40 -1.76 19.70 -9.86
C LYS A 40 -1.71 18.25 -9.40
N ILE A 41 -0.54 17.75 -8.95
CA ILE A 41 -0.41 16.38 -8.40
C ILE A 41 -1.35 16.21 -7.20
N LEU A 42 -1.36 17.18 -6.29
CA LEU A 42 -2.22 17.13 -5.10
C LEU A 42 -3.71 17.12 -5.46
N GLU A 43 -4.13 18.01 -6.36
CA GLU A 43 -5.51 18.11 -6.82
C GLU A 43 -5.96 16.81 -7.52
N GLU A 44 -5.17 16.32 -8.47
CA GLU A 44 -5.45 15.09 -9.19
C GLU A 44 -5.45 13.85 -8.26
N THR A 45 -4.60 13.82 -7.24
CA THR A 45 -4.62 12.73 -6.23
C THR A 45 -5.89 12.79 -5.41
N GLN A 46 -6.35 13.98 -5.00
CA GLN A 46 -7.61 14.10 -4.25
C GLN A 46 -8.83 13.66 -5.08
N GLU A 47 -8.85 13.98 -6.38
CA GLU A 47 -9.89 13.48 -7.29
C GLU A 47 -9.86 11.95 -7.35
N ASP A 48 -8.68 11.34 -7.51
CA ASP A 48 -8.51 9.89 -7.58
C ASP A 48 -8.94 9.22 -6.27
N LEU A 49 -8.55 9.75 -5.11
CA LEU A 49 -8.99 9.26 -3.81
C LEU A 49 -10.52 9.37 -3.66
N GLY A 50 -11.12 10.43 -4.21
CA GLY A 50 -12.58 10.60 -4.27
C GLY A 50 -13.27 9.48 -5.07
N GLU A 51 -12.74 9.10 -6.22
CA GLU A 51 -13.27 8.00 -7.05
C GLU A 51 -13.04 6.62 -6.40
N ILE A 52 -11.88 6.42 -5.77
CA ILE A 52 -11.60 5.21 -4.99
C ILE A 52 -12.61 5.06 -3.85
N LYS A 53 -12.87 6.13 -3.09
CA LYS A 53 -13.87 6.15 -2.01
C LYS A 53 -15.26 5.77 -2.53
N LYS A 54 -15.74 6.42 -3.58
CA LYS A 54 -17.05 6.13 -4.19
C LYS A 54 -17.16 4.67 -4.63
N THR A 55 -16.07 4.12 -5.16
CA THR A 55 -16.05 2.71 -5.59
C THR A 55 -16.19 1.77 -4.41
N TYR A 56 -15.46 1.98 -3.30
CA TYR A 56 -15.65 1.21 -2.07
C TYR A 56 -17.09 1.31 -1.55
N GLU A 57 -17.63 2.51 -1.45
CA GLU A 57 -19.00 2.76 -0.97
C GLU A 57 -20.02 2.07 -1.84
N SER A 58 -19.86 2.05 -3.17
CA SER A 58 -20.73 1.32 -4.11
C SER A 58 -20.70 -0.19 -3.92
N LEU A 59 -19.61 -0.71 -3.35
CA LEU A 59 -19.43 -2.14 -3.01
C LEU A 59 -19.86 -2.46 -1.55
N GLY A 60 -20.46 -1.49 -0.86
CA GLY A 60 -20.95 -1.65 0.50
C GLY A 60 -19.87 -1.65 1.57
N VAL A 61 -18.75 -1.01 1.29
CA VAL A 61 -17.62 -0.81 2.21
C VAL A 61 -17.67 0.61 2.78
N GLU A 62 -17.68 0.73 4.10
CA GLU A 62 -17.54 2.02 4.78
C GLU A 62 -16.10 2.52 4.66
N VAL A 63 -15.92 3.77 4.25
CA VAL A 63 -14.59 4.37 4.10
C VAL A 63 -14.36 5.44 5.15
N LEU A 64 -13.35 5.24 5.98
CA LEU A 64 -12.78 6.29 6.83
C LEU A 64 -11.66 6.98 6.07
N SER A 65 -11.60 8.30 6.20
CA SER A 65 -10.49 9.11 5.69
C SER A 65 -10.39 10.36 6.55
N TYR A 66 -9.18 10.74 6.92
CA TYR A 66 -8.92 11.90 7.76
C TYR A 66 -8.23 12.98 6.92
N PRO A 67 -8.84 14.16 6.72
CA PRO A 67 -8.23 15.21 5.92
C PRO A 67 -6.95 15.74 6.58
N VAL A 68 -5.96 16.06 5.77
CA VAL A 68 -4.71 16.69 6.22
C VAL A 68 -4.95 18.19 6.33
N GLU A 69 -5.42 18.64 7.50
CA GLU A 69 -5.67 20.05 7.76
C GLU A 69 -4.37 20.80 8.01
N GLU A 70 -3.44 20.19 8.74
CA GLU A 70 -2.11 20.70 9.00
C GLU A 70 -1.07 19.71 8.43
N TYR A 71 -0.27 20.17 7.47
CA TYR A 71 0.78 19.34 6.87
C TYR A 71 1.98 19.25 7.81
N ARG A 72 2.48 18.03 7.98
CA ARG A 72 3.72 17.70 8.69
C ARG A 72 4.60 16.82 7.82
N GLN A 73 5.86 17.17 7.70
CA GLN A 73 6.79 16.47 6.81
C GLN A 73 7.07 15.03 7.25
N ASP A 74 7.00 14.76 8.53
CA ASP A 74 7.27 13.47 9.18
C ASP A 74 6.02 12.59 9.33
N SER A 75 4.89 12.99 8.76
CA SER A 75 3.59 12.33 8.94
C SER A 75 2.97 11.97 7.59
N ASP A 76 3.50 10.94 6.93
CA ASP A 76 2.93 10.39 5.69
C ASP A 76 1.54 9.82 5.95
N THR A 77 0.53 10.41 5.32
CA THR A 77 -0.87 10.00 5.45
C THR A 77 -1.44 9.39 4.18
N ILE A 78 -0.69 9.32 3.09
CA ILE A 78 -1.14 8.65 1.87
C ILE A 78 -0.92 7.14 1.99
N ASN A 79 0.27 6.69 2.39
CA ASN A 79 0.59 5.28 2.54
C ASN A 79 0.27 4.78 3.97
N VAL A 80 -1.02 4.84 4.33
CA VAL A 80 -1.49 4.52 5.70
C VAL A 80 -1.16 3.09 6.15
N ARG A 81 -0.87 2.20 5.21
CA ARG A 81 -0.44 0.83 5.50
C ARG A 81 0.91 0.77 6.21
N ASN A 82 1.78 1.76 5.99
CA ASN A 82 3.10 1.79 6.61
C ASN A 82 3.03 1.94 8.14
N GLY A 83 2.02 2.65 8.63
CA GLY A 83 1.92 3.04 10.04
C GLY A 83 1.32 1.99 10.96
N PHE A 84 0.46 1.10 10.47
CA PHE A 84 -0.18 0.10 11.31
C PHE A 84 -0.70 -1.12 10.53
N LEU A 85 -0.92 -2.21 11.27
CA LEU A 85 -1.51 -3.45 10.79
C LEU A 85 -2.64 -3.88 11.73
N VAL A 86 -3.78 -4.29 11.19
CA VAL A 86 -4.86 -4.93 11.97
C VAL A 86 -4.80 -6.43 11.73
N VAL A 87 -4.73 -7.20 12.81
CA VAL A 87 -4.77 -8.66 12.79
C VAL A 87 -5.79 -9.14 13.82
N ASP A 88 -6.79 -9.86 13.36
CA ASP A 88 -7.95 -10.24 14.16
C ASP A 88 -8.65 -8.98 14.72
N ASP A 89 -8.69 -8.82 16.03
CA ASP A 89 -9.27 -7.69 16.76
C ASP A 89 -8.22 -6.70 17.31
N HIS A 90 -6.97 -6.86 16.93
CA HIS A 90 -5.84 -6.09 17.46
C HIS A 90 -5.17 -5.22 16.38
N MET A 91 -4.84 -3.98 16.73
CA MET A 91 -4.08 -3.03 15.90
C MET A 91 -2.64 -2.94 16.41
N PHE A 92 -1.69 -3.23 15.55
CA PHE A 92 -0.27 -3.06 15.78
C PHE A 92 0.19 -1.77 15.10
N ILE A 93 0.64 -0.79 15.87
CA ILE A 93 1.11 0.50 15.37
C ILE A 93 2.63 0.46 15.32
N THR A 94 3.21 0.66 14.15
CA THR A 94 4.65 0.70 13.93
C THR A 94 5.16 2.12 13.72
N ASP A 95 4.34 2.97 13.14
CA ASP A 95 4.61 4.40 13.01
C ASP A 95 3.34 5.20 13.30
N LYS A 96 3.41 6.05 14.31
CA LYS A 96 2.25 6.80 14.80
C LYS A 96 2.08 8.09 14.00
N VAL A 97 1.04 8.13 13.20
CA VAL A 97 0.68 9.27 12.37
C VAL A 97 -0.35 10.15 13.12
N ASP A 98 0.02 11.37 13.48
CA ASP A 98 -0.84 12.28 14.28
C ASP A 98 -2.20 12.54 13.64
N THR A 99 -2.28 12.63 12.32
CA THR A 99 -3.54 12.80 11.58
C THR A 99 -4.52 11.65 11.82
N LEU A 100 -4.02 10.47 12.21
CA LEU A 100 -4.81 9.29 12.55
C LEU A 100 -5.16 9.19 14.04
N ALA A 101 -4.82 10.19 14.86
CA ALA A 101 -5.18 10.19 16.28
C ALA A 101 -6.67 9.90 16.54
N PRO A 102 -7.64 10.45 15.77
CA PRO A 102 -9.05 10.11 15.96
C PRO A 102 -9.37 8.63 15.73
N LEU A 103 -8.61 7.94 14.84
CA LEU A 103 -8.73 6.50 14.64
C LEU A 103 -8.22 5.75 15.88
N TYR A 104 -7.03 6.11 16.38
CA TYR A 104 -6.44 5.47 17.55
C TYR A 104 -7.32 5.62 18.78
N ASP A 105 -7.86 6.82 19.01
CA ASP A 105 -8.80 7.11 20.09
C ASP A 105 -10.10 6.28 19.97
N ALA A 106 -10.63 6.16 18.75
CA ALA A 106 -11.84 5.39 18.48
C ALA A 106 -11.64 3.87 18.69
N VAL A 107 -10.44 3.34 18.45
CA VAL A 107 -10.09 1.94 18.71
C VAL A 107 -9.95 1.67 20.22
N GLY A 108 -9.33 2.59 20.95
CA GLY A 108 -9.12 2.51 22.41
C GLY A 108 -7.90 1.67 22.80
N ASN A 109 -7.29 2.01 23.93
CA ASN A 109 -5.99 1.52 24.40
C ASN A 109 -5.88 0.01 24.68
N LYS A 110 -6.97 -0.74 24.66
CA LYS A 110 -6.94 -2.19 24.94
C LYS A 110 -6.70 -3.06 23.71
N THR A 111 -6.77 -2.47 22.53
CA THR A 111 -6.76 -3.17 21.25
C THR A 111 -5.59 -2.79 20.36
N PHE A 112 -4.60 -2.07 20.88
CA PHE A 112 -3.41 -1.76 20.11
C PHE A 112 -2.11 -1.91 20.93
N SER A 113 -1.02 -2.20 20.23
CA SER A 113 0.35 -2.18 20.74
C SER A 113 1.23 -1.36 19.80
N GLU A 114 2.25 -0.70 20.35
CA GLU A 114 3.21 0.07 19.56
C GLU A 114 4.51 -0.74 19.44
N HIS A 115 5.02 -0.86 18.23
CA HIS A 115 6.30 -1.50 17.95
C HIS A 115 7.05 -0.74 16.87
N HIS A 116 8.14 -0.10 17.25
CA HIS A 116 8.95 0.70 16.32
C HIS A 116 10.02 -0.16 15.63
N GLY A 117 10.42 0.24 14.42
CA GLY A 117 11.49 -0.42 13.67
C GLY A 117 11.01 -1.54 12.73
N THR A 118 9.71 -1.63 12.49
CA THR A 118 9.12 -2.53 11.48
C THR A 118 8.19 -1.74 10.59
N TYR A 119 8.24 -1.99 9.30
CA TYR A 119 7.20 -1.51 8.39
C TYR A 119 6.09 -2.55 8.29
N CYS A 120 4.83 -2.13 8.47
CA CYS A 120 3.70 -3.05 8.40
C CYS A 120 3.56 -3.78 7.07
N PRO A 121 3.89 -3.20 5.91
CA PRO A 121 3.92 -3.91 4.64
C PRO A 121 4.89 -5.09 4.56
N ASP A 122 5.86 -5.20 5.48
CA ASP A 122 6.76 -6.35 5.58
C ASP A 122 6.12 -7.56 6.28
N ILE A 123 4.86 -7.42 6.67
CA ILE A 123 4.07 -8.47 7.31
C ILE A 123 2.82 -8.74 6.49
N TYR A 124 2.73 -9.93 5.95
CA TYR A 124 1.58 -10.34 5.14
C TYR A 124 0.80 -11.46 5.83
N ILE A 125 -0.47 -11.21 6.08
CA ILE A 125 -1.34 -12.20 6.74
C ILE A 125 -2.21 -12.87 5.69
N HIS A 126 -2.19 -14.21 5.67
CA HIS A 126 -3.04 -15.01 4.83
C HIS A 126 -3.50 -16.27 5.56
N ASP A 127 -4.78 -16.34 5.90
CA ASP A 127 -5.38 -17.42 6.70
C ASP A 127 -4.56 -17.74 7.97
N ASP A 128 -4.14 -19.02 8.10
CA ASP A 128 -3.33 -19.51 9.22
C ASP A 128 -1.85 -19.14 9.12
N TYR A 129 -1.46 -18.33 8.13
CA TYR A 129 -0.07 -17.99 7.91
C TYR A 129 0.19 -16.49 8.12
N ALA A 130 1.35 -16.21 8.69
CA ALA A 130 1.95 -14.89 8.70
C ALA A 130 3.32 -14.97 8.01
N ILE A 131 3.48 -14.21 6.94
CA ILE A 131 4.75 -14.08 6.22
C ILE A 131 5.44 -12.87 6.81
N LEU A 132 6.63 -13.07 7.37
CA LEU A 132 7.47 -12.03 7.95
C LEU A 132 8.65 -11.80 7.03
N ASP A 133 8.78 -10.60 6.53
CA ASP A 133 9.73 -10.24 5.50
C ASP A 133 10.69 -9.15 5.99
N ARG A 134 11.96 -9.22 5.54
CA ARG A 134 13.01 -8.20 5.80
C ARG A 134 13.16 -7.72 7.25
N LEU A 135 12.66 -8.44 8.21
CA LEU A 135 12.73 -8.05 9.62
C LEU A 135 14.12 -8.28 10.20
N ASP A 136 14.61 -7.35 10.98
CA ASP A 136 15.75 -7.60 11.85
C ASP A 136 15.41 -8.64 12.93
N GLU A 137 16.42 -9.13 13.64
CA GLU A 137 16.24 -10.22 14.61
C GLU A 137 15.28 -9.84 15.76
N ASN A 138 15.25 -8.58 16.19
CA ASN A 138 14.38 -8.13 17.28
C ASN A 138 12.93 -8.02 16.81
N ALA A 139 12.71 -7.39 15.66
CA ALA A 139 11.39 -7.31 15.03
C ALA A 139 10.85 -8.72 14.72
N TYR A 140 11.68 -9.61 14.18
CA TYR A 140 11.29 -10.99 13.90
C TYR A 140 10.86 -11.74 15.18
N ARG A 141 11.62 -11.64 16.27
CA ARG A 141 11.26 -12.27 17.57
C ARG A 141 9.93 -11.74 18.10
N TYR A 142 9.74 -10.43 18.06
CA TYR A 142 8.50 -9.78 18.46
C TYR A 142 7.31 -10.32 17.67
N TRP A 143 7.33 -10.24 16.36
CA TRP A 143 6.23 -10.66 15.51
C TRP A 143 5.98 -12.17 15.57
N ARG A 144 7.03 -12.97 15.73
CA ARG A 144 6.90 -14.39 15.96
C ARG A 144 6.20 -14.71 17.29
N GLN A 145 6.43 -13.92 18.32
CA GLN A 145 5.76 -14.06 19.61
C GLN A 145 4.28 -13.67 19.48
N GLU A 146 3.98 -12.51 18.90
CA GLU A 146 2.62 -11.99 18.77
C GLU A 146 1.73 -12.83 17.84
N LEU A 147 2.25 -13.22 16.68
CA LEU A 147 1.47 -13.93 15.67
C LEU A 147 1.61 -15.45 15.75
N GLY A 148 2.73 -15.97 16.23
CA GLY A 148 3.06 -17.39 16.19
C GLY A 148 2.17 -18.29 17.07
N GLN A 149 1.42 -17.73 18.01
CA GLN A 149 0.43 -18.48 18.79
C GLN A 149 -0.83 -18.83 17.96
N LYS A 150 -1.16 -18.01 16.97
CA LYS A 150 -2.38 -18.12 16.18
C LYS A 150 -2.09 -18.50 14.71
N ARG A 151 -0.87 -18.27 14.23
CA ARG A 151 -0.50 -18.43 12.82
C ARG A 151 0.83 -19.14 12.66
N LYS A 152 0.96 -19.88 11.56
CA LYS A 152 2.23 -20.47 11.13
C LYS A 152 3.10 -19.39 10.53
N ILE A 153 4.32 -19.24 11.03
CA ILE A 153 5.24 -18.21 10.56
C ILE A 153 6.03 -18.71 9.36
N ILE A 154 6.04 -17.93 8.30
CA ILE A 154 6.90 -18.09 7.13
C ILE A 154 7.86 -16.90 7.11
N THR A 155 9.14 -17.15 6.96
CA THR A 155 10.15 -16.11 6.81
C THR A 155 10.47 -15.91 5.33
N ALA A 156 10.46 -14.67 4.88
CA ALA A 156 10.86 -14.25 3.54
C ALA A 156 11.97 -13.21 3.61
N PHE A 157 12.69 -13.05 2.50
CA PHE A 157 13.77 -12.07 2.35
C PHE A 157 13.66 -11.45 0.96
N ASN A 158 12.75 -10.51 0.80
CA ASN A 158 12.52 -9.80 -0.45
C ASN A 158 13.27 -8.46 -0.47
N GLU A 159 13.40 -7.86 -1.63
CA GLU A 159 14.03 -6.55 -1.79
C GLU A 159 13.03 -5.37 -1.68
N GLY A 160 11.73 -5.64 -1.57
CA GLY A 160 10.64 -4.65 -1.46
C GLY A 160 9.63 -5.01 -0.39
N HIS A 161 8.62 -4.17 -0.18
CA HIS A 161 7.51 -4.48 0.71
C HIS A 161 6.74 -5.70 0.23
N SER A 162 6.32 -6.57 1.14
CA SER A 162 5.63 -7.82 0.82
C SER A 162 4.38 -7.62 -0.03
N ASP A 163 3.62 -6.55 0.21
CA ASP A 163 2.40 -6.23 -0.53
C ASP A 163 2.66 -5.67 -1.95
N GLY A 164 3.90 -5.30 -2.25
CA GLY A 164 4.38 -5.01 -3.61
C GLY A 164 5.02 -6.22 -4.30
N ILE A 165 5.26 -7.32 -3.58
CA ILE A 165 5.94 -8.51 -4.09
C ILE A 165 4.97 -9.66 -4.35
N TYR A 166 3.96 -9.86 -3.51
CA TYR A 166 2.95 -10.90 -3.68
C TYR A 166 1.58 -10.49 -3.15
N CYS A 167 0.55 -11.01 -3.80
CA CYS A 167 -0.84 -10.83 -3.40
C CYS A 167 -1.60 -12.14 -3.59
N ASN A 168 -2.31 -12.60 -2.56
CA ASN A 168 -3.31 -13.65 -2.71
C ASN A 168 -4.65 -13.04 -3.09
N VAL A 169 -5.13 -13.36 -4.27
CA VAL A 169 -6.43 -12.91 -4.73
C VAL A 169 -7.49 -13.94 -4.32
N ALA A 170 -7.98 -13.80 -3.10
CA ALA A 170 -9.14 -14.51 -2.57
C ALA A 170 -9.07 -16.04 -2.72
N ASP A 171 -7.92 -16.67 -2.53
CA ASP A 171 -7.63 -18.09 -2.74
C ASP A 171 -7.80 -18.58 -4.18
N ARG A 172 -8.01 -17.69 -5.13
CA ARG A 172 -8.11 -18.03 -6.55
C ARG A 172 -6.76 -18.14 -7.22
N ILE A 173 -5.84 -17.25 -6.85
CA ILE A 173 -4.49 -17.19 -7.44
C ILE A 173 -3.56 -16.40 -6.52
N TRP A 174 -2.27 -16.77 -6.52
CA TRP A 174 -1.19 -15.91 -6.06
C TRP A 174 -0.63 -15.12 -7.24
N LEU A 175 -0.54 -13.82 -7.10
CA LEU A 175 0.24 -12.95 -7.97
C LEU A 175 1.57 -12.66 -7.28
N THR A 176 2.67 -12.71 -8.02
CA THR A 176 4.00 -12.41 -7.48
C THR A 176 4.91 -11.83 -8.56
N ASN A 177 5.84 -10.97 -8.18
CA ASN A 177 6.84 -10.42 -9.10
C ASN A 177 8.17 -11.17 -9.04
N GLY A 178 8.22 -12.36 -8.46
CA GLY A 178 9.42 -13.20 -8.43
C GLY A 178 9.29 -14.46 -7.59
N ASN A 179 10.30 -15.29 -7.65
CA ASN A 179 10.37 -16.61 -6.98
C ASN A 179 10.81 -16.48 -5.50
N VAL A 180 10.17 -15.61 -4.76
CA VAL A 180 10.56 -15.25 -3.38
C VAL A 180 10.07 -16.25 -2.33
N LEU A 181 9.02 -17.01 -2.64
CA LEU A 181 8.44 -18.02 -1.76
C LEU A 181 8.07 -19.29 -2.53
N ASN A 182 8.26 -20.43 -1.88
CA ASN A 182 7.72 -21.68 -2.41
C ASN A 182 6.22 -21.79 -2.10
N PHE A 183 5.40 -21.02 -2.83
CA PHE A 183 3.94 -20.99 -2.64
C PHE A 183 3.31 -22.39 -2.70
N LYS A 184 3.78 -23.28 -3.58
CA LYS A 184 3.27 -24.65 -3.71
C LYS A 184 3.49 -25.50 -2.47
N LYS A 185 4.51 -25.21 -1.67
CA LYS A 185 4.75 -25.91 -0.39
C LYS A 185 3.66 -25.60 0.62
N TYR A 186 3.20 -24.37 0.66
CA TYR A 186 2.25 -23.90 1.66
C TYR A 186 0.80 -23.92 1.16
N TRP A 187 0.59 -23.65 -0.12
CA TRP A 187 -0.72 -23.58 -0.78
C TRP A 187 -0.72 -24.37 -2.11
N PRO A 188 -0.65 -25.72 -2.03
CA PRO A 188 -0.45 -26.56 -3.22
C PRO A 188 -1.58 -26.49 -4.26
N ASN A 189 -2.78 -26.09 -3.82
CA ASN A 189 -3.97 -26.05 -4.65
C ASN A 189 -4.27 -24.64 -5.23
N ILE A 190 -3.51 -23.62 -4.86
CA ILE A 190 -3.69 -22.26 -5.37
C ILE A 190 -2.68 -22.04 -6.50
N PRO A 191 -3.13 -21.69 -7.71
CA PRO A 191 -2.23 -21.38 -8.82
C PRO A 191 -1.40 -20.13 -8.52
N VAL A 192 -0.22 -20.04 -9.10
CA VAL A 192 0.69 -18.90 -8.98
C VAL A 192 0.89 -18.30 -10.37
N MET A 193 0.76 -17.00 -10.49
CA MET A 193 1.10 -16.22 -11.68
C MET A 193 2.24 -15.27 -11.34
N GLU A 194 3.37 -15.52 -11.98
CA GLU A 194 4.52 -14.63 -11.87
C GLU A 194 4.35 -13.47 -12.86
N LEU A 195 4.47 -12.26 -12.36
CA LEU A 195 4.43 -11.04 -13.13
C LEU A 195 5.86 -10.58 -13.38
N SER A 196 6.20 -10.43 -14.65
CA SER A 196 7.45 -9.77 -15.02
C SER A 196 7.17 -8.32 -15.37
N THR A 197 8.19 -7.49 -15.28
CA THR A 197 8.13 -6.08 -15.73
C THR A 197 7.71 -5.93 -17.19
N THR A 198 7.93 -6.96 -18.00
CA THR A 198 7.49 -7.01 -19.41
C THR A 198 5.99 -7.25 -19.54
N ASN A 199 5.33 -7.80 -18.53
CA ASN A 199 3.89 -8.10 -18.53
C ASN A 199 3.07 -7.08 -17.74
N SER A 200 3.70 -6.21 -16.95
CA SER A 200 3.00 -5.14 -16.26
C SER A 200 2.78 -3.97 -17.22
N GLY A 201 1.55 -3.51 -17.36
CA GLY A 201 1.19 -2.39 -18.26
C GLY A 201 1.85 -1.05 -17.93
N MET A 202 2.61 -0.98 -16.84
CA MET A 202 3.33 0.22 -16.40
C MET A 202 4.67 0.42 -17.08
N VAL A 203 5.23 -0.60 -17.74
CA VAL A 203 6.65 -0.67 -17.91
C VAL A 203 7.12 -0.69 -19.36
N ASN A 204 6.85 0.35 -20.07
CA ASN A 204 7.80 0.69 -21.14
C ASN A 204 9.03 1.46 -20.63
N HIS A 205 9.15 1.71 -19.32
CA HIS A 205 10.19 2.59 -18.79
C HIS A 205 11.04 2.05 -17.64
N TRP A 206 10.65 0.95 -16.94
CA TRP A 206 11.42 0.44 -15.78
C TRP A 206 11.60 -1.09 -15.79
N LYS A 207 12.85 -1.55 -15.66
CA LYS A 207 13.22 -2.96 -15.44
C LYS A 207 13.84 -3.07 -14.05
N PRO A 208 13.27 -3.79 -13.07
CA PRO A 208 13.71 -3.76 -11.67
C PRO A 208 15.20 -3.97 -11.44
N HIS A 209 15.83 -4.89 -12.14
CA HIS A 209 17.25 -5.22 -11.94
C HIS A 209 18.26 -4.25 -12.58
N GLU A 210 17.94 -3.69 -13.72
CA GLU A 210 18.75 -2.61 -14.33
C GLU A 210 18.54 -1.30 -13.57
N ASP A 211 17.46 -1.20 -12.89
CA ASP A 211 16.94 0.03 -12.32
C ASP A 211 17.43 0.26 -10.90
N TYR A 212 17.81 -0.75 -10.12
CA TYR A 212 18.50 -0.53 -8.85
C TYR A 212 19.80 0.25 -9.05
N LYS A 213 20.56 -0.03 -10.12
CA LYS A 213 21.73 0.78 -10.50
C LYS A 213 21.33 2.18 -10.98
N LYS A 214 20.26 2.28 -11.77
CA LYS A 214 19.71 3.58 -12.18
C LYS A 214 19.12 4.33 -10.99
N LYS A 215 18.48 3.66 -10.04
CA LYS A 215 18.00 4.26 -8.81
C LYS A 215 19.15 4.90 -8.03
N GLN A 216 20.28 4.21 -7.86
CA GLN A 216 21.48 4.78 -7.24
C GLN A 216 22.06 5.95 -8.05
N GLU A 217 21.95 5.93 -9.37
CA GLU A 217 22.38 7.06 -10.21
C GLU A 217 21.34 8.21 -10.17
N LEU A 218 20.06 7.92 -10.11
CA LEU A 218 18.96 8.86 -9.95
C LEU A 218 19.00 9.57 -8.59
N GLU A 219 19.33 8.84 -7.52
CA GLU A 219 19.60 9.43 -6.21
C GLU A 219 20.77 10.44 -6.25
N LYS A 220 21.78 10.17 -7.08
CA LYS A 220 22.90 11.09 -7.30
C LYS A 220 22.52 12.31 -8.14
N THR A 221 21.49 12.19 -9.00
CA THR A 221 21.11 13.23 -9.97
C THR A 221 19.88 14.03 -9.56
N LYS A 222 19.30 13.82 -8.37
CA LYS A 222 18.04 14.43 -7.89
C LYS A 222 16.78 14.10 -8.71
N SER A 223 16.83 13.20 -9.68
CA SER A 223 15.66 12.78 -10.46
C SER A 223 15.05 11.47 -9.95
N ARG A 224 15.09 11.27 -8.64
CA ARG A 224 14.62 10.05 -7.95
C ARG A 224 13.09 9.88 -7.92
N TYR A 225 12.34 10.93 -8.22
CA TYR A 225 10.88 10.90 -8.18
C TYR A 225 10.31 10.72 -9.57
N LEU A 226 9.47 9.72 -9.75
CA LEU A 226 8.80 9.49 -11.01
C LEU A 226 7.40 10.10 -11.00
N VAL A 227 7.09 10.81 -12.07
CA VAL A 227 5.76 11.33 -12.31
C VAL A 227 5.28 10.85 -13.66
N HIS A 228 4.05 10.34 -13.72
CA HIS A 228 3.49 9.80 -14.92
C HIS A 228 3.46 10.85 -16.04
N LYS A 229 4.16 10.56 -17.15
CA LYS A 229 4.25 11.40 -18.37
C LYS A 229 4.86 12.80 -18.19
N HIS A 230 5.51 13.08 -17.07
CA HIS A 230 6.14 14.39 -16.85
C HIS A 230 7.52 14.23 -16.21
N GLU A 231 8.39 15.16 -16.50
CA GLU A 231 9.64 15.35 -15.77
C GLU A 231 9.46 16.51 -14.79
N LEU A 232 9.91 16.33 -13.56
CA LEU A 232 9.92 17.40 -12.58
C LEU A 232 10.98 18.43 -12.97
N SER A 233 10.61 19.70 -12.95
CA SER A 233 11.57 20.79 -13.11
C SER A 233 12.54 20.85 -11.92
N PRO A 234 13.70 21.49 -12.04
CA PRO A 234 14.60 21.67 -10.91
C PRO A 234 13.95 22.29 -9.68
N SER A 235 13.01 23.24 -9.88
CA SER A 235 12.26 23.86 -8.76
C SER A 235 11.23 22.93 -8.12
N ASP A 236 10.62 22.02 -8.91
CA ASP A 236 9.72 21.01 -8.37
C ASP A 236 10.50 19.99 -7.52
N LEU A 237 11.67 19.55 -8.02
CA LEU A 237 12.57 18.63 -7.31
C LEU A 237 13.06 19.24 -5.99
N GLU A 238 13.51 20.49 -6.01
CA GLU A 238 13.93 21.21 -4.80
C GLU A 238 12.78 21.30 -3.80
N PHE A 239 11.57 21.59 -4.26
CA PHE A 239 10.40 21.63 -3.39
C PHE A 239 10.07 20.27 -2.77
N VAL A 240 10.14 19.19 -3.56
CA VAL A 240 9.92 17.82 -3.05
C VAL A 240 10.99 17.44 -2.04
N ASP A 241 12.27 17.69 -2.34
CA ASP A 241 13.39 17.37 -1.43
C ASP A 241 13.28 18.12 -0.10
N ASP A 242 12.86 19.39 -0.14
CA ASP A 242 12.78 20.23 1.05
C ASP A 242 11.53 19.93 1.90
N TYR A 243 10.39 19.63 1.26
CA TYR A 243 9.10 19.64 1.94
C TYR A 243 8.30 18.34 1.83
N LEU A 244 8.52 17.49 0.82
CA LEU A 244 7.70 16.30 0.58
C LEU A 244 8.49 14.98 0.63
N LYS A 245 9.79 15.01 0.91
CA LYS A 245 10.67 13.84 0.80
C LYS A 245 10.22 12.59 1.57
N ASN A 246 9.49 12.77 2.68
CA ASN A 246 9.00 11.65 3.47
C ASN A 246 7.61 11.15 3.01
N TRP A 247 6.99 11.87 2.07
CA TRP A 247 5.69 11.54 1.50
C TRP A 247 5.79 10.97 0.09
N VAL A 248 6.94 11.17 -0.54
CA VAL A 248 7.20 10.79 -1.92
C VAL A 248 8.19 9.65 -1.93
N GLY A 249 7.81 8.56 -2.55
CA GLY A 249 8.61 7.36 -2.56
C GLY A 249 9.82 7.43 -3.48
N TYR A 250 10.64 6.41 -3.35
CA TYR A 250 11.85 6.21 -4.16
C TYR A 250 11.63 5.23 -5.32
N CYS A 251 10.37 4.96 -5.66
CA CYS A 251 9.99 3.93 -6.64
C CYS A 251 10.51 2.54 -6.27
N GLU A 252 10.31 2.16 -5.02
CA GLU A 252 10.62 0.81 -4.55
C GLU A 252 9.64 -0.20 -5.12
N GLU A 253 8.38 0.21 -5.31
CA GLU A 253 7.34 -0.60 -5.91
C GLU A 253 7.12 -0.20 -7.37
N THR A 254 7.29 -1.15 -8.27
CA THR A 254 7.18 -0.92 -9.72
C THR A 254 6.05 -1.69 -10.36
N ILE A 255 5.45 -2.66 -9.65
CA ILE A 255 4.39 -3.53 -10.16
C ILE A 255 3.14 -3.39 -9.31
N PHE A 256 2.45 -2.26 -9.44
CA PHE A 256 1.20 -2.00 -8.72
C PHE A 256 0.04 -2.94 -9.10
N ASP A 257 0.24 -3.80 -10.09
CA ASP A 257 -0.68 -4.90 -10.41
C ASP A 257 -0.83 -5.91 -9.27
N ILE A 258 0.16 -6.03 -8.38
CA ILE A 258 0.13 -6.88 -7.19
C ILE A 258 -0.54 -6.15 -6.04
N ASN A 259 -0.38 -4.82 -5.97
CA ASN A 259 -0.83 -3.97 -4.88
C ASN A 259 -2.33 -3.65 -4.97
N MET A 260 -3.16 -4.71 -4.96
CA MET A 260 -4.61 -4.65 -5.09
C MET A 260 -5.29 -4.59 -3.73
N SER A 261 -6.50 -4.00 -3.69
CA SER A 261 -7.40 -4.15 -2.55
C SER A 261 -8.39 -5.29 -2.79
N ILE A 262 -8.37 -6.29 -1.92
CA ILE A 262 -9.29 -7.43 -1.98
C ILE A 262 -10.57 -7.05 -1.25
N ILE A 263 -11.69 -6.96 -1.96
CA ILE A 263 -12.99 -6.60 -1.39
C ILE A 263 -13.65 -7.83 -0.78
N ASP A 264 -13.71 -8.90 -1.54
CA ASP A 264 -14.20 -10.23 -1.14
C ASP A 264 -13.70 -11.30 -2.11
N LYS A 265 -14.18 -12.53 -1.95
CA LYS A 265 -13.80 -13.67 -2.80
C LYS A 265 -14.10 -13.53 -4.29
N ASN A 266 -14.91 -12.55 -4.70
CA ASN A 266 -15.35 -12.34 -6.08
C ASN A 266 -15.03 -10.94 -6.60
N ASN A 267 -14.55 -10.02 -5.75
CA ASN A 267 -14.35 -8.62 -6.10
C ASN A 267 -12.99 -8.12 -5.62
N VAL A 268 -12.24 -7.51 -6.52
CA VAL A 268 -10.99 -6.80 -6.21
C VAL A 268 -11.02 -5.41 -6.83
N MET A 269 -10.31 -4.48 -6.22
CA MET A 269 -10.07 -3.16 -6.77
C MET A 269 -8.60 -3.03 -7.17
N ALA A 270 -8.33 -2.46 -8.33
CA ALA A 270 -6.99 -2.31 -8.88
C ALA A 270 -6.83 -1.00 -9.65
N ILE A 271 -5.59 -0.47 -9.65
CA ILE A 271 -5.21 0.73 -10.41
C ILE A 271 -4.49 0.40 -11.72
N SER A 272 -4.11 -0.85 -11.90
CA SER A 272 -3.33 -1.31 -13.03
C SER A 272 -4.10 -1.23 -14.35
N GLN A 273 -3.33 -1.17 -15.42
CA GLN A 273 -3.82 -1.23 -16.80
C GLN A 273 -3.48 -2.56 -17.48
N ASN A 274 -2.96 -3.54 -16.75
CA ASN A 274 -2.54 -4.82 -17.31
C ASN A 274 -3.74 -5.73 -17.61
N SER A 275 -4.18 -5.77 -18.85
CA SER A 275 -5.31 -6.58 -19.29
C SER A 275 -5.10 -8.07 -19.05
N LEU A 276 -3.86 -8.59 -19.16
CA LEU A 276 -3.58 -10.02 -18.96
C LEU A 276 -3.94 -10.48 -17.54
N ILE A 277 -3.67 -9.64 -16.53
CA ILE A 277 -4.02 -9.95 -15.14
C ILE A 277 -5.54 -9.91 -14.98
N TYR A 278 -6.19 -8.90 -15.53
CA TYR A 278 -7.63 -8.75 -15.42
C TYR A 278 -8.36 -9.89 -16.11
N ASP A 279 -8.00 -10.24 -17.34
CA ASP A 279 -8.56 -11.36 -18.07
C ASP A 279 -8.38 -12.68 -17.30
N LYS A 280 -7.20 -12.83 -16.67
CA LYS A 280 -6.93 -14.00 -15.82
C LYS A 280 -7.83 -14.03 -14.59
N LEU A 281 -7.97 -12.93 -13.87
CA LEU A 281 -8.81 -12.83 -12.68
C LEU A 281 -10.29 -13.05 -13.04
N GLU A 282 -10.76 -12.43 -14.11
CA GLU A 282 -12.14 -12.62 -14.61
C GLU A 282 -12.41 -14.07 -15.02
N SER A 283 -11.44 -14.75 -15.66
CA SER A 283 -11.55 -16.18 -15.98
C SER A 283 -11.65 -17.08 -14.73
N LEU A 284 -11.22 -16.59 -13.58
CA LEU A 284 -11.36 -17.26 -12.28
C LEU A 284 -12.61 -16.81 -11.50
N GLY A 285 -13.47 -16.01 -12.12
CA GLY A 285 -14.70 -15.50 -11.51
C GLY A 285 -14.48 -14.35 -10.53
N VAL A 286 -13.37 -13.62 -10.64
CA VAL A 286 -13.05 -12.43 -9.85
C VAL A 286 -13.28 -11.19 -10.70
N LYS A 287 -14.22 -10.35 -10.30
CA LYS A 287 -14.47 -9.07 -10.95
C LYS A 287 -13.45 -8.03 -10.51
N VAL A 288 -12.83 -7.36 -11.48
CA VAL A 288 -11.86 -6.30 -11.24
C VAL A 288 -12.51 -4.92 -11.38
N HIS A 289 -12.55 -4.16 -10.30
CA HIS A 289 -13.03 -2.79 -10.26
C HIS A 289 -11.83 -1.86 -10.46
N LYS A 290 -11.75 -1.26 -11.64
CA LYS A 290 -10.64 -0.36 -12.00
C LYS A 290 -10.90 1.03 -11.46
N VAL A 291 -9.91 1.61 -10.81
CA VAL A 291 -9.96 2.97 -10.27
C VAL A 291 -8.72 3.76 -10.67
N PRO A 292 -8.78 5.08 -10.75
CA PRO A 292 -7.60 5.90 -11.03
C PRO A 292 -6.72 6.00 -9.78
N LEU A 293 -5.42 6.04 -9.98
CA LEU A 293 -4.42 6.58 -9.07
C LEU A 293 -3.25 7.07 -9.93
N ARG A 294 -3.45 8.23 -10.56
CA ARG A 294 -2.58 8.78 -11.62
C ARG A 294 -1.13 8.96 -11.19
N HIS A 295 -0.93 9.29 -9.91
CA HIS A 295 0.37 9.60 -9.34
C HIS A 295 0.88 8.51 -8.39
N SER A 296 0.49 7.24 -8.59
CA SER A 296 0.94 6.10 -7.79
C SER A 296 2.47 6.01 -7.69
N MET A 297 3.19 6.27 -8.78
CA MET A 297 4.66 6.29 -8.79
C MET A 297 5.26 7.44 -8.00
N PHE A 298 4.59 8.59 -7.95
CA PHE A 298 5.05 9.73 -7.16
C PHE A 298 4.91 9.45 -5.65
N TRP A 299 3.80 8.84 -5.26
CA TRP A 299 3.53 8.46 -3.88
C TRP A 299 4.15 7.12 -3.47
N ASP A 300 4.75 6.40 -4.45
CA ASP A 300 5.33 5.07 -4.27
C ASP A 300 4.36 4.09 -3.58
N GLY A 301 3.13 4.06 -4.05
CA GLY A 301 2.09 3.22 -3.46
C GLY A 301 0.95 2.89 -4.40
N GLY A 302 0.51 1.64 -4.34
CA GLY A 302 -0.72 1.16 -4.97
C GLY A 302 -1.90 1.19 -4.00
N LEU A 303 -3.00 0.54 -4.36
CA LEU A 303 -4.22 0.55 -3.55
C LEU A 303 -4.05 -0.07 -2.17
N HIS A 304 -3.24 -1.12 -2.05
CA HIS A 304 -3.00 -1.76 -0.77
C HIS A 304 -2.20 -0.86 0.16
N CYS A 305 -1.19 -0.13 -0.36
CA CYS A 305 -0.38 0.81 0.43
C CYS A 305 -1.21 1.99 0.96
N ILE A 306 -2.09 2.55 0.10
CA ILE A 306 -2.91 3.72 0.49
C ILE A 306 -4.17 3.35 1.26
N THR A 307 -4.39 2.07 1.56
CA THR A 307 -5.55 1.60 2.32
C THR A 307 -5.15 0.68 3.46
N ASN A 308 -5.97 0.65 4.50
CA ASN A 308 -5.82 -0.32 5.57
C ASN A 308 -7.18 -0.88 5.99
N ASP A 309 -7.30 -2.19 5.94
CA ASP A 309 -8.53 -2.88 6.34
C ASP A 309 -8.73 -2.71 7.85
N LEU A 310 -9.94 -2.36 8.24
CA LEU A 310 -10.33 -2.19 9.65
C LEU A 310 -11.32 -3.26 10.10
N VAL A 311 -12.29 -3.59 9.23
CA VAL A 311 -13.30 -4.60 9.53
C VAL A 311 -13.59 -5.45 8.30
N ARG A 312 -13.49 -6.75 8.45
CA ARG A 312 -14.03 -7.74 7.53
C ARG A 312 -15.18 -8.50 8.18
N LYS A 313 -16.10 -9.07 7.37
CA LYS A 313 -17.24 -9.83 7.87
C LYS A 313 -16.76 -10.98 8.76
N LYS A 314 -17.41 -11.17 9.89
CA LYS A 314 -17.27 -12.39 10.70
C LYS A 314 -17.91 -13.57 9.96
N ASP A 315 -17.30 -14.76 10.08
CA ASP A 315 -17.87 -16.01 9.55
C ASP A 315 -19.17 -16.38 10.26
#